data_240927f5be032d9d462bb01b8d3c5847
#
_entry.id   240927f5be032d9d462bb01b8d3c5847
#
_cell.length_a   1.000
_cell.length_b   1.000
_cell.length_c   1.000
_cell.angle_alpha   90.00
_cell.angle_beta   90.00
_cell.angle_gamma   90.00
#
_symmetry.space_group_name_H-M   'P 1'
#
loop_
_entity.id
_entity.type
_entity.pdbx_description
1 polymer ?
#
loop_
_entity_poly.entity_id
_entity_poly.type
_entity_poly.pdbx_seq_one_letter_code
_entity_poly.pdbx_strand_id
1 'polypeptide(L)'
;PRLETAGAAIATVTAQFLVFAVLVFRIFTSGLETNVLRELHLFSRFPRKFYKNIFRIGFPTAIQSMLYCMISMVLTRMVSAFGAAAIAVQRVGGQIESVSWNTADGFASALNAFTAQNFGAKKYDRIRQGYRISFGILTIWGLIITAAFVLLPRPISGLFFHDPESLGISVNYLIIIGFCEAFMAIELMTIGALSGLGMTKLCSIISIILTGARIPLAMLLTHAGMGLNGIWWA
;
A
#
# COMPACT_ATOMS: atom_id res chain seq x y z
N PRO A 1 -30.04 9.16 -19.33
CA PRO A 1 -29.15 8.27 -20.07
C PRO A 1 -28.31 7.48 -19.08
N ARG A 2 -28.33 6.15 -19.19
CA ARG A 2 -27.51 5.27 -18.35
C ARG A 2 -26.09 5.31 -18.92
N LEU A 3 -25.22 6.08 -18.27
CA LEU A 3 -23.81 6.22 -18.70
C LEU A 3 -22.95 5.01 -18.26
N GLU A 4 -23.50 4.09 -17.48
CA GLU A 4 -22.85 2.84 -17.05
C GLU A 4 -21.35 3.01 -16.74
N THR A 5 -20.49 2.27 -17.44
CA THR A 5 -19.01 2.37 -17.29
C THR A 5 -18.44 3.74 -17.67
N ALA A 6 -19.02 4.40 -18.70
CA ALA A 6 -18.62 5.77 -19.08
C ALA A 6 -18.92 6.77 -17.98
N GLY A 7 -20.03 6.62 -17.25
CA GLY A 7 -20.36 7.48 -16.11
C GLY A 7 -19.36 7.37 -14.97
N ALA A 8 -18.92 6.15 -14.65
CA ALA A 8 -17.88 5.93 -13.66
C ALA A 8 -16.53 6.57 -14.06
N ALA A 9 -16.15 6.43 -15.33
CA ALA A 9 -14.93 7.05 -15.86
C ALA A 9 -14.98 8.58 -15.80
N ILE A 10 -16.09 9.19 -16.20
CA ILE A 10 -16.29 10.64 -16.15
C ILE A 10 -16.23 11.13 -14.69
N ALA A 11 -16.88 10.44 -13.75
CA ALA A 11 -16.85 10.80 -12.34
C ALA A 11 -15.41 10.77 -11.79
N THR A 12 -14.63 9.74 -12.11
CA THR A 12 -13.23 9.62 -11.69
C THR A 12 -12.37 10.76 -12.26
N VAL A 13 -12.47 11.03 -13.56
CA VAL A 13 -11.72 12.11 -14.20
C VAL A 13 -12.11 13.48 -13.63
N THR A 14 -13.41 13.70 -13.41
CA THR A 14 -13.89 14.96 -12.82
C THR A 14 -13.38 15.14 -11.39
N ALA A 15 -13.42 14.10 -10.57
CA ALA A 15 -12.88 14.14 -9.22
C ALA A 15 -11.38 14.46 -9.22
N GLN A 16 -10.58 13.81 -10.06
CA GLN A 16 -9.14 14.07 -10.21
C GLN A 16 -8.87 15.50 -10.66
N PHE A 17 -9.64 15.99 -11.63
CA PHE A 17 -9.51 17.37 -12.11
C PHE A 17 -9.86 18.39 -11.01
N LEU A 18 -10.90 18.16 -10.23
CA LEU A 18 -11.28 19.04 -9.12
C LEU A 18 -10.20 19.08 -8.04
N VAL A 19 -9.64 17.91 -7.66
CA VAL A 19 -8.53 17.86 -6.71
C VAL A 19 -7.33 18.64 -7.22
N PHE A 20 -6.95 18.44 -8.49
CA PHE A 20 -5.88 19.19 -9.13
C PHE A 20 -6.14 20.70 -9.13
N ALA A 21 -7.34 21.13 -9.54
CA ALA A 21 -7.73 22.53 -9.59
C ALA A 21 -7.69 23.19 -8.21
N VAL A 22 -8.20 22.51 -7.18
CA VAL A 22 -8.17 23.00 -5.79
C VAL A 22 -6.74 23.15 -5.28
N LEU A 23 -5.87 22.16 -5.53
CA LEU A 23 -4.47 22.24 -5.12
C LEU A 23 -3.73 23.38 -5.81
N VAL A 24 -3.90 23.52 -7.13
CA VAL A 24 -3.32 24.63 -7.90
C VAL A 24 -3.82 25.98 -7.41
N PHE A 25 -5.14 26.11 -7.22
CA PHE A 25 -5.75 27.34 -6.67
C PHE A 25 -5.15 27.67 -5.29
N ARG A 26 -4.98 26.69 -4.42
CA ARG A 26 -4.38 26.88 -3.08
C ARG A 26 -2.91 27.31 -3.16
N ILE A 27 -2.12 26.79 -4.10
CA ILE A 27 -0.74 27.22 -4.31
C ILE A 27 -0.67 28.71 -4.66
N PHE A 28 -1.58 29.18 -5.52
CA PHE A 28 -1.58 30.58 -5.95
C PHE A 28 -2.22 31.54 -4.95
N THR A 29 -3.19 31.08 -4.14
CA THR A 29 -3.95 31.95 -3.21
C THR A 29 -3.44 31.90 -1.77
N SER A 30 -2.62 30.89 -1.39
CA SER A 30 -2.07 30.85 -0.04
C SER A 30 -1.04 31.96 0.16
N GLY A 31 -1.40 32.92 0.99
CA GLY A 31 -0.55 34.07 1.38
C GLY A 31 0.53 33.73 2.41
N LEU A 32 0.90 32.45 2.55
CA LEU A 32 1.99 32.02 3.43
C LEU A 32 3.32 32.57 2.86
N GLU A 33 4.01 33.37 3.61
CA GLU A 33 5.35 33.91 3.28
C GLU A 33 6.39 32.85 2.96
N THR A 34 6.07 31.58 3.24
CA THR A 34 6.92 30.40 3.04
C THR A 34 6.48 29.48 1.90
N ASN A 35 5.62 29.96 1.00
CA ASN A 35 5.14 29.09 -0.11
C ASN A 35 6.20 29.02 -1.23
N VAL A 36 7.21 28.15 -1.01
CA VAL A 36 8.29 27.90 -1.97
C VAL A 36 7.76 27.46 -3.34
N LEU A 37 6.56 26.84 -3.40
CA LEU A 37 5.94 26.38 -4.64
C LEU A 37 5.43 27.51 -5.52
N ARG A 38 5.19 28.71 -4.97
CA ARG A 38 4.77 29.89 -5.74
C ARG A 38 5.90 30.45 -6.61
N GLU A 39 7.15 30.25 -6.20
CA GLU A 39 8.35 30.73 -6.91
C GLU A 39 8.90 29.68 -7.89
N LEU A 40 8.20 28.54 -8.06
CA LEU A 40 8.63 27.48 -8.96
C LEU A 40 8.55 27.95 -10.43
N HIS A 41 9.70 28.12 -11.04
CA HIS A 41 9.82 28.22 -12.48
C HIS A 41 9.82 26.84 -13.11
N LEU A 42 8.66 26.36 -13.59
CA LEU A 42 8.45 25.02 -14.14
C LEU A 42 9.42 24.66 -15.29
N PHE A 43 9.94 25.66 -16.00
CA PHE A 43 10.85 25.49 -17.14
C PHE A 43 12.31 25.86 -16.82
N SER A 44 12.70 25.97 -15.54
CA SER A 44 14.08 26.22 -15.18
C SER A 44 14.97 25.00 -15.42
N ARG A 45 16.18 25.23 -15.96
CA ARG A 45 17.16 24.15 -16.15
C ARG A 45 17.91 23.95 -14.83
N PHE A 46 17.71 22.77 -14.23
CA PHE A 46 18.45 22.38 -13.02
C PHE A 46 19.80 21.71 -13.34
N PRO A 47 20.80 21.82 -12.48
CA PRO A 47 22.06 21.11 -12.64
C PRO A 47 21.85 19.59 -12.72
N ARG A 48 22.62 18.92 -13.59
CA ARG A 48 22.54 17.45 -13.79
C ARG A 48 22.63 16.64 -12.49
N LYS A 49 23.28 17.18 -11.46
CA LYS A 49 23.41 16.56 -10.13
C LYS A 49 22.04 16.32 -9.48
N PHE A 50 21.06 17.22 -9.64
CA PHE A 50 19.71 17.07 -9.09
C PHE A 50 18.97 15.90 -9.77
N TYR A 51 19.01 15.83 -11.10
CA TYR A 51 18.40 14.72 -11.83
C TYR A 51 18.99 13.37 -11.44
N LYS A 52 20.33 13.31 -11.31
CA LYS A 52 21.03 12.10 -10.87
C LYS A 52 20.61 11.67 -9.46
N ASN A 53 20.45 12.61 -8.54
CA ASN A 53 20.03 12.30 -7.17
C ASN A 53 18.58 11.82 -7.11
N ILE A 54 17.66 12.50 -7.81
CA ILE A 54 16.26 12.09 -7.89
C ILE A 54 16.15 10.69 -8.50
N PHE A 55 16.84 10.44 -9.61
CA PHE A 55 16.85 9.13 -10.26
C PHE A 55 17.44 8.04 -9.35
N ARG A 56 18.52 8.34 -8.63
CA ARG A 56 19.17 7.39 -7.72
C ARG A 56 18.25 6.94 -6.57
N ILE A 57 17.35 7.81 -6.13
CA ILE A 57 16.39 7.53 -5.03
C ILE A 57 15.11 6.91 -5.60
N GLY A 58 14.56 7.48 -6.66
CA GLY A 58 13.28 7.08 -7.22
C GLY A 58 13.33 5.78 -8.04
N PHE A 59 14.43 5.51 -8.75
CA PHE A 59 14.54 4.34 -9.62
C PHE A 59 14.41 2.99 -8.88
N PRO A 60 15.07 2.75 -7.73
CA PRO A 60 14.87 1.53 -6.97
C PRO A 60 13.42 1.33 -6.53
N THR A 61 12.77 2.40 -6.07
CA THR A 61 11.36 2.37 -5.64
C THR A 61 10.42 2.10 -6.82
N ALA A 62 10.69 2.71 -7.98
CA ALA A 62 9.90 2.47 -9.20
C ALA A 62 9.99 1.01 -9.66
N ILE A 63 11.21 0.42 -9.68
CA ILE A 63 11.40 -1.00 -9.99
C ILE A 63 10.65 -1.88 -8.98
N GLN A 64 10.76 -1.59 -7.69
CA GLN A 64 10.05 -2.32 -6.65
C GLN A 64 8.53 -2.33 -6.90
N SER A 65 7.94 -1.16 -7.19
CA SER A 65 6.50 -1.05 -7.47
C SER A 65 6.10 -1.80 -8.74
N MET A 66 6.92 -1.73 -9.80
CA MET A 66 6.68 -2.46 -11.04
C MET A 66 6.71 -3.98 -10.80
N LEU A 67 7.73 -4.48 -10.10
CA LEU A 67 7.84 -5.91 -9.79
C LEU A 67 6.70 -6.38 -8.89
N TYR A 68 6.30 -5.58 -7.90
CA TYR A 68 5.12 -5.88 -7.08
C TYR A 68 3.85 -6.07 -7.94
N CYS A 69 3.59 -5.17 -8.88
CA CYS A 69 2.47 -5.30 -9.81
C CYS A 69 2.56 -6.57 -10.65
N MET A 70 3.75 -6.88 -11.20
CA MET A 70 3.96 -8.09 -12.00
C MET A 70 3.72 -9.37 -11.17
N ILE A 71 4.25 -9.44 -9.96
CA ILE A 71 4.05 -10.56 -9.04
C ILE A 71 2.57 -10.72 -8.69
N SER A 72 1.89 -9.61 -8.38
CA SER A 72 0.46 -9.59 -8.11
C SER A 72 -0.37 -10.12 -9.31
N MET A 73 0.03 -9.78 -10.54
CA MET A 73 -0.63 -10.30 -11.75
C MET A 73 -0.43 -11.82 -11.87
N VAL A 74 0.76 -12.34 -11.60
CA VAL A 74 1.04 -13.79 -11.62
C VAL A 74 0.20 -14.51 -10.56
N LEU A 75 0.16 -14.01 -9.33
CA LEU A 75 -0.65 -14.59 -8.26
C LEU A 75 -2.15 -14.55 -8.60
N THR A 76 -2.63 -13.45 -9.17
CA THR A 76 -4.04 -13.33 -9.63
C THR A 76 -4.34 -14.36 -10.73
N ARG A 77 -3.39 -14.63 -11.65
CA ARG A 77 -3.54 -15.68 -12.65
C ARG A 77 -3.60 -17.07 -11.99
N MET A 78 -2.80 -17.33 -10.97
CA MET A 78 -2.89 -18.60 -10.23
C MET A 78 -4.27 -18.77 -9.56
N VAL A 79 -4.80 -17.71 -8.93
CA VAL A 79 -6.16 -17.71 -8.34
C VAL A 79 -7.24 -17.94 -9.40
N SER A 80 -7.06 -17.43 -10.62
CA SER A 80 -8.04 -17.60 -11.69
C SER A 80 -8.28 -19.06 -12.10
N ALA A 81 -7.32 -19.95 -11.84
CA ALA A 81 -7.49 -21.39 -12.06
C ALA A 81 -8.51 -22.04 -11.12
N PHE A 82 -8.89 -21.37 -10.02
CA PHE A 82 -9.85 -21.84 -9.04
C PHE A 82 -11.28 -21.30 -9.28
N GLY A 83 -11.51 -20.61 -10.39
CA GLY A 83 -12.84 -20.17 -10.80
C GLY A 83 -13.16 -18.70 -10.57
N ALA A 84 -14.34 -18.29 -11.04
CA ALA A 84 -14.76 -16.88 -11.00
C ALA A 84 -15.02 -16.40 -9.57
N ALA A 85 -15.56 -17.25 -8.69
CA ALA A 85 -15.82 -16.95 -7.29
C ALA A 85 -14.51 -16.59 -6.54
N ALA A 86 -13.42 -17.32 -6.77
CA ALA A 86 -12.11 -17.03 -6.18
C ALA A 86 -11.56 -15.67 -6.61
N ILE A 87 -11.71 -15.30 -7.90
CA ILE A 87 -11.29 -13.98 -8.40
C ILE A 87 -12.14 -12.88 -7.78
N ALA A 88 -13.46 -13.07 -7.70
CA ALA A 88 -14.36 -12.09 -7.10
C ALA A 88 -14.01 -11.85 -5.62
N VAL A 89 -13.78 -12.93 -4.87
CA VAL A 89 -13.36 -12.84 -3.47
C VAL A 89 -12.03 -12.12 -3.32
N GLN A 90 -11.01 -12.44 -4.11
CA GLN A 90 -9.72 -11.75 -4.05
C GLN A 90 -9.87 -10.26 -4.36
N ARG A 91 -10.70 -9.87 -5.31
CA ARG A 91 -10.94 -8.47 -5.67
C ARG A 91 -11.65 -7.69 -4.56
N VAL A 92 -12.73 -8.23 -4.05
CA VAL A 92 -13.51 -7.58 -2.98
C VAL A 92 -12.74 -7.63 -1.66
N GLY A 93 -12.11 -8.76 -1.34
CA GLY A 93 -11.28 -8.92 -0.16
C GLY A 93 -10.15 -7.90 -0.14
N GLY A 94 -9.46 -7.69 -1.27
CA GLY A 94 -8.44 -6.65 -1.39
C GLY A 94 -8.98 -5.22 -1.19
N GLN A 95 -10.24 -4.94 -1.52
CA GLN A 95 -10.86 -3.64 -1.18
C GLN A 95 -11.12 -3.51 0.33
N ILE A 96 -11.52 -4.58 1.00
CA ILE A 96 -11.70 -4.60 2.46
C ILE A 96 -10.35 -4.36 3.16
N GLU A 97 -9.31 -5.08 2.73
CA GLU A 97 -7.94 -4.94 3.23
C GLU A 97 -7.37 -3.53 2.98
N SER A 98 -7.74 -2.89 1.86
CA SER A 98 -7.21 -1.56 1.50
C SER A 98 -7.47 -0.48 2.55
N VAL A 99 -8.50 -0.63 3.39
CA VAL A 99 -8.77 0.30 4.51
C VAL A 99 -7.62 0.26 5.51
N SER A 100 -7.17 -0.93 5.89
CA SER A 100 -6.03 -1.12 6.80
C SER A 100 -4.73 -0.66 6.14
N TRP A 101 -4.51 -1.09 4.91
CA TRP A 101 -3.30 -0.78 4.14
C TRP A 101 -3.11 0.73 3.95
N ASN A 102 -4.15 1.46 3.50
CA ASN A 102 -4.09 2.92 3.33
C ASN A 102 -3.83 3.66 4.65
N THR A 103 -4.40 3.16 5.75
CA THR A 103 -4.12 3.74 7.08
C THR A 103 -2.66 3.57 7.45
N ALA A 104 -2.11 2.36 7.31
CA ALA A 104 -0.71 2.08 7.60
C ALA A 104 0.24 2.88 6.68
N ASP A 105 -0.08 3.02 5.39
CA ASP A 105 0.70 3.82 4.42
C ASP A 105 0.69 5.31 4.76
N GLY A 106 -0.44 5.84 5.23
CA GLY A 106 -0.52 7.22 5.73
C GLY A 106 0.45 7.47 6.89
N PHE A 107 0.50 6.56 7.86
CA PHE A 107 1.47 6.63 8.96
C PHE A 107 2.91 6.46 8.48
N ALA A 108 3.17 5.55 7.55
CA ALA A 108 4.48 5.33 6.95
C ALA A 108 5.00 6.59 6.25
N SER A 109 4.14 7.26 5.49
CA SER A 109 4.44 8.52 4.79
C SER A 109 4.74 9.66 5.78
N ALA A 110 3.95 9.80 6.83
CA ALA A 110 4.17 10.78 7.88
C ALA A 110 5.50 10.54 8.62
N LEU A 111 5.77 9.27 8.98
CA LEU A 111 7.00 8.88 9.66
C LEU A 111 8.24 9.05 8.76
N ASN A 112 8.10 8.81 7.45
CA ASN A 112 9.17 9.08 6.48
C ASN A 112 9.56 10.55 6.51
N ALA A 113 8.59 11.46 6.35
CA ALA A 113 8.85 12.91 6.39
C ALA A 113 9.44 13.35 7.74
N PHE A 114 8.87 12.88 8.85
CA PHE A 114 9.36 13.16 10.20
C PHE A 114 10.80 12.68 10.39
N THR A 115 11.12 11.47 9.96
CA THR A 115 12.46 10.87 10.07
C THR A 115 13.46 11.67 9.21
N ALA A 116 13.11 11.98 7.96
CA ALA A 116 13.99 12.72 7.06
C ALA A 116 14.34 14.12 7.62
N GLN A 117 13.35 14.85 8.13
CA GLN A 117 13.56 16.18 8.74
C GLN A 117 14.46 16.11 9.98
N ASN A 118 14.17 15.18 10.89
CA ASN A 118 14.96 15.05 12.12
C ASN A 118 16.36 14.47 11.86
N PHE A 119 16.52 13.63 10.84
CA PHE A 119 17.83 13.13 10.41
C PHE A 119 18.69 14.26 9.85
N GLY A 120 18.15 15.12 8.99
CA GLY A 120 18.82 16.32 8.51
C GLY A 120 19.21 17.28 9.64
N ALA A 121 18.38 17.40 10.67
CA ALA A 121 18.63 18.20 11.87
C ALA A 121 19.52 17.50 12.92
N LYS A 122 20.01 16.27 12.66
CA LYS A 122 20.82 15.43 13.57
C LYS A 122 20.14 15.13 14.93
N LYS A 123 18.80 15.15 14.97
CA LYS A 123 18.00 14.90 16.18
C LYS A 123 17.59 13.42 16.27
N TYR A 124 18.56 12.53 16.48
CA TYR A 124 18.37 11.08 16.44
C TYR A 124 17.43 10.55 17.54
N ASP A 125 17.40 11.17 18.71
CA ASP A 125 16.53 10.74 19.80
C ASP A 125 15.05 10.97 19.46
N ARG A 126 14.74 12.05 18.73
CA ARG A 126 13.39 12.30 18.22
C ARG A 126 12.97 11.24 17.20
N ILE A 127 13.89 10.80 16.35
CA ILE A 127 13.62 9.71 15.39
C ILE A 127 13.26 8.43 16.13
N ARG A 128 14.04 8.06 17.16
CA ARG A 128 13.76 6.86 17.97
C ARG A 128 12.41 6.95 18.69
N GLN A 129 12.10 8.12 19.25
CA GLN A 129 10.83 8.36 19.92
C GLN A 129 9.67 8.29 18.94
N GLY A 130 9.75 8.97 17.78
CA GLY A 130 8.73 8.93 16.74
C GLY A 130 8.48 7.50 16.23
N TYR A 131 9.55 6.74 15.99
CA TYR A 131 9.43 5.34 15.59
C TYR A 131 8.72 4.48 16.64
N ARG A 132 9.08 4.60 17.94
CA ARG A 132 8.45 3.84 19.03
C ARG A 132 6.96 4.16 19.17
N ILE A 133 6.60 5.44 19.09
CA ILE A 133 5.20 5.87 19.16
C ILE A 133 4.41 5.30 17.97
N SER A 134 4.91 5.46 16.76
CA SER A 134 4.27 4.94 15.55
C SER A 134 4.15 3.41 15.58
N PHE A 135 5.19 2.71 16.09
CA PHE A 135 5.17 1.27 16.29
C PHE A 135 4.03 0.84 17.23
N GLY A 136 3.88 1.51 18.37
CA GLY A 136 2.77 1.22 19.30
C GLY A 136 1.40 1.44 18.67
N ILE A 137 1.22 2.57 18.01
CA ILE A 137 -0.06 2.92 17.35
C ILE A 137 -0.41 1.89 16.27
N LEU A 138 0.52 1.57 15.37
CA LEU A 138 0.26 0.65 14.26
C LEU A 138 0.18 -0.82 14.70
N THR A 139 0.85 -1.19 15.79
CA THR A 139 0.65 -2.52 16.39
C THR A 139 -0.77 -2.65 16.92
N ILE A 140 -1.27 -1.66 17.66
CA ILE A 140 -2.65 -1.66 18.16
C ILE A 140 -3.64 -1.67 17.00
N TRP A 141 -3.43 -0.83 15.98
CA TRP A 141 -4.27 -0.80 14.78
C TRP A 141 -4.30 -2.15 14.07
N GLY A 142 -3.12 -2.73 13.76
CA GLY A 142 -3.01 -4.03 13.10
C GLY A 142 -3.68 -5.15 13.90
N LEU A 143 -3.54 -5.15 15.24
CA LEU A 143 -4.21 -6.13 16.10
C LEU A 143 -5.75 -5.96 16.10
N ILE A 144 -6.26 -4.72 16.04
CA ILE A 144 -7.70 -4.47 15.92
C ILE A 144 -8.22 -5.03 14.60
N ILE A 145 -7.53 -4.78 13.49
CA ILE A 145 -7.92 -5.30 12.17
C ILE A 145 -7.79 -6.83 12.13
N THR A 146 -6.69 -7.38 12.65
CA THR A 146 -6.53 -8.83 12.81
C THR A 146 -7.70 -9.45 13.58
N ALA A 147 -8.06 -8.87 14.72
CA ALA A 147 -9.20 -9.34 15.51
C ALA A 147 -10.52 -9.24 14.71
N ALA A 148 -10.74 -8.15 14.00
CA ALA A 148 -11.93 -7.98 13.18
C ALA A 148 -12.02 -9.05 12.06
N PHE A 149 -10.92 -9.29 11.32
CA PHE A 149 -10.91 -10.24 10.21
C PHE A 149 -10.96 -11.71 10.67
N VAL A 150 -10.35 -12.03 11.82
CA VAL A 150 -10.31 -13.41 12.35
C VAL A 150 -11.58 -13.76 13.15
N LEU A 151 -12.10 -12.80 13.95
CA LEU A 151 -13.27 -13.07 14.81
C LEU A 151 -14.60 -12.80 14.12
N LEU A 152 -14.63 -11.87 13.16
CA LEU A 152 -15.86 -11.44 12.48
C LEU A 152 -15.79 -11.63 10.95
N PRO A 153 -15.19 -12.70 10.41
CA PRO A 153 -15.04 -12.86 8.96
C PRO A 153 -16.39 -13.06 8.27
N ARG A 154 -17.31 -13.82 8.87
CA ARG A 154 -18.65 -14.06 8.30
C ARG A 154 -19.51 -12.80 8.21
N PRO A 155 -19.67 -11.98 9.26
CA PRO A 155 -20.37 -10.70 9.17
C PRO A 155 -19.80 -9.77 8.11
N ILE A 156 -18.46 -9.64 8.06
CA ILE A 156 -17.80 -8.77 7.09
C ILE A 156 -18.01 -9.29 5.66
N SER A 157 -17.77 -10.58 5.40
CA SER A 157 -17.99 -11.18 4.08
C SER A 157 -19.45 -11.11 3.64
N GLY A 158 -20.40 -11.29 4.57
CA GLY A 158 -21.83 -11.24 4.28
C GLY A 158 -22.35 -9.88 3.83
N LEU A 159 -21.62 -8.80 4.04
CA LEU A 159 -21.95 -7.48 3.47
C LEU A 159 -21.77 -7.43 1.94
N PHE A 160 -20.90 -8.28 1.40
CA PHE A 160 -20.51 -8.25 0.00
C PHE A 160 -20.95 -9.49 -0.80
N PHE A 161 -21.00 -10.65 -0.14
CA PHE A 161 -21.29 -11.93 -0.78
C PHE A 161 -22.55 -12.56 -0.19
N HIS A 162 -23.51 -12.87 -1.06
CA HIS A 162 -24.78 -13.48 -0.68
C HIS A 162 -24.87 -14.96 -1.10
N ASP A 163 -24.02 -15.39 -2.03
CA ASP A 163 -23.92 -16.78 -2.45
C ASP A 163 -23.05 -17.60 -1.49
N PRO A 164 -23.47 -18.84 -1.13
CA PRO A 164 -22.77 -19.66 -0.14
C PRO A 164 -21.33 -20.02 -0.52
N GLU A 165 -21.04 -20.17 -1.83
CA GLU A 165 -19.71 -20.52 -2.33
C GLU A 165 -18.72 -19.37 -2.10
N SER A 166 -19.01 -18.17 -2.63
CA SER A 166 -18.15 -16.99 -2.47
C SER A 166 -18.03 -16.57 -1.01
N LEU A 167 -19.10 -16.71 -0.22
CA LEU A 167 -19.07 -16.42 1.21
C LEU A 167 -18.07 -17.34 1.94
N GLY A 168 -18.10 -18.66 1.68
CA GLY A 168 -17.18 -19.62 2.28
C GLY A 168 -15.73 -19.33 1.92
N ILE A 169 -15.45 -19.01 0.64
CA ILE A 169 -14.11 -18.65 0.16
C ILE A 169 -13.65 -17.34 0.80
N SER A 170 -14.54 -16.35 0.92
CA SER A 170 -14.23 -15.03 1.50
C SER A 170 -13.92 -15.10 2.99
N VAL A 171 -14.61 -15.94 3.75
CA VAL A 171 -14.32 -16.18 5.17
C VAL A 171 -12.89 -16.70 5.35
N ASN A 172 -12.49 -17.70 4.55
CA ASN A 172 -11.12 -18.22 4.59
C ASN A 172 -10.10 -17.18 4.19
N TYR A 173 -10.37 -16.40 3.14
CA TYR A 173 -9.52 -15.29 2.72
C TYR A 173 -9.27 -14.29 3.84
N LEU A 174 -10.34 -13.77 4.48
CA LEU A 174 -10.22 -12.79 5.53
C LEU A 174 -9.46 -13.31 6.76
N ILE A 175 -9.66 -14.59 7.13
CA ILE A 175 -8.90 -15.19 8.24
C ILE A 175 -7.40 -15.23 7.90
N ILE A 176 -7.04 -15.67 6.70
CA ILE A 176 -5.65 -15.82 6.29
C ILE A 176 -4.98 -14.44 6.26
N ILE A 177 -5.57 -13.47 5.57
CA ILE A 177 -5.03 -12.11 5.49
C ILE A 177 -5.02 -11.43 6.86
N GLY A 178 -6.05 -11.68 7.70
CA GLY A 178 -6.13 -11.14 9.04
C GLY A 178 -4.91 -11.45 9.91
N PHE A 179 -4.33 -12.65 9.78
CA PHE A 179 -3.09 -12.99 10.49
C PHE A 179 -1.88 -12.18 10.01
N CYS A 180 -1.89 -11.66 8.80
CA CYS A 180 -0.79 -10.88 8.23
C CYS A 180 -0.90 -9.37 8.53
N GLU A 181 -2.09 -8.87 8.89
CA GLU A 181 -2.38 -7.43 9.01
C GLU A 181 -1.46 -6.67 9.97
N ALA A 182 -1.23 -7.21 11.16
CA ALA A 182 -0.35 -6.57 12.14
C ALA A 182 1.10 -6.49 11.65
N PHE A 183 1.58 -7.54 10.99
CA PHE A 183 2.94 -7.58 10.42
C PHE A 183 3.07 -6.62 9.25
N MET A 184 2.07 -6.56 8.37
CA MET A 184 2.03 -5.65 7.22
C MET A 184 2.06 -4.19 7.66
N ALA A 185 1.28 -3.81 8.68
CA ALA A 185 1.25 -2.45 9.19
C ALA A 185 2.62 -2.02 9.75
N ILE A 186 3.31 -2.91 10.49
CA ILE A 186 4.65 -2.67 11.03
C ILE A 186 5.69 -2.61 9.90
N GLU A 187 5.58 -3.48 8.89
CA GLU A 187 6.47 -3.49 7.73
C GLU A 187 6.41 -2.15 6.98
N LEU A 188 5.21 -1.69 6.58
CA LEU A 188 5.03 -0.42 5.87
C LEU A 188 5.61 0.76 6.64
N MET A 189 5.34 0.84 7.93
CA MET A 189 5.88 1.88 8.80
C MET A 189 7.40 1.85 8.85
N THR A 190 7.99 0.65 8.98
CA THR A 190 9.45 0.47 9.06
C THR A 190 10.11 0.87 7.73
N ILE A 191 9.52 0.50 6.59
CA ILE A 191 9.94 0.94 5.26
C ILE A 191 9.89 2.46 5.16
N GLY A 192 8.82 3.11 5.67
CA GLY A 192 8.71 4.56 5.73
C GLY A 192 9.85 5.21 6.51
N ALA A 193 10.13 4.72 7.72
CA ALA A 193 11.21 5.21 8.58
C ALA A 193 12.60 5.06 7.92
N LEU A 194 12.90 3.87 7.39
CA LEU A 194 14.18 3.60 6.72
C LEU A 194 14.35 4.42 5.44
N SER A 195 13.27 4.63 4.70
CA SER A 195 13.27 5.51 3.52
C SER A 195 13.58 6.95 3.90
N GLY A 196 13.05 7.43 5.04
CA GLY A 196 13.39 8.75 5.60
C GLY A 196 14.86 8.91 6.02
N LEU A 197 15.53 7.80 6.35
CA LEU A 197 16.97 7.75 6.58
C LEU A 197 17.80 7.69 5.27
N GLY A 198 17.15 7.67 4.10
CA GLY A 198 17.80 7.52 2.80
C GLY A 198 18.16 6.08 2.43
N MET A 199 17.69 5.07 3.18
CA MET A 199 17.98 3.65 2.97
C MET A 199 17.03 3.00 1.95
N THR A 200 16.51 3.75 0.99
CA THR A 200 15.52 3.28 -0.01
C THR A 200 15.98 2.06 -0.79
N LYS A 201 17.27 1.98 -1.13
CA LYS A 201 17.83 0.82 -1.84
C LYS A 201 17.70 -0.47 -1.04
N LEU A 202 18.03 -0.41 0.27
CA LEU A 202 17.94 -1.58 1.16
C LEU A 202 16.47 -2.04 1.26
N CYS A 203 15.55 -1.11 1.49
CA CYS A 203 14.12 -1.40 1.53
C CYS A 203 13.66 -2.07 0.24
N SER A 204 14.03 -1.50 -0.93
CA SER A 204 13.63 -2.06 -2.23
C SER A 204 14.20 -3.47 -2.46
N ILE A 205 15.45 -3.72 -2.12
CA ILE A 205 16.08 -5.05 -2.29
C ILE A 205 15.36 -6.09 -1.43
N ILE A 206 15.15 -5.80 -0.15
CA ILE A 206 14.45 -6.70 0.78
C ILE A 206 13.03 -6.98 0.29
N SER A 207 12.27 -5.94 -0.04
CA SER A 207 10.89 -6.07 -0.52
C SER A 207 10.82 -6.87 -1.82
N ILE A 208 11.73 -6.65 -2.77
CA ILE A 208 11.75 -7.40 -4.05
C ILE A 208 12.03 -8.89 -3.79
N ILE A 209 13.00 -9.24 -2.94
CA ILE A 209 13.35 -10.63 -2.64
C ILE A 209 12.17 -11.33 -1.95
N LEU A 210 11.61 -10.72 -0.90
CA LEU A 210 10.52 -11.30 -0.12
C LEU A 210 9.23 -11.41 -0.93
N THR A 211 8.85 -10.34 -1.64
CA THR A 211 7.67 -10.37 -2.51
C THR A 211 7.85 -11.34 -3.68
N GLY A 212 9.07 -11.44 -4.25
CA GLY A 212 9.39 -12.41 -5.30
C GLY A 212 9.31 -13.85 -4.84
N ALA A 213 9.66 -14.13 -3.58
CA ALA A 213 9.57 -15.45 -2.97
C ALA A 213 8.11 -15.95 -2.83
N ARG A 214 7.12 -15.06 -2.91
CA ARG A 214 5.70 -15.43 -2.88
C ARG A 214 5.29 -16.37 -4.02
N ILE A 215 5.85 -16.19 -5.21
CA ILE A 215 5.48 -17.04 -6.36
C ILE A 215 5.89 -18.49 -6.14
N PRO A 216 7.17 -18.83 -5.88
CA PRO A 216 7.56 -20.21 -5.61
C PRO A 216 6.90 -20.78 -4.34
N LEU A 217 6.67 -19.95 -3.31
CA LEU A 217 5.98 -20.38 -2.10
C LEU A 217 4.51 -20.71 -2.39
N ALA A 218 3.80 -19.88 -3.16
CA ALA A 218 2.43 -20.14 -3.57
C ALA A 218 2.32 -21.45 -4.38
N MET A 219 3.26 -21.69 -5.30
CA MET A 219 3.32 -22.96 -6.05
C MET A 219 3.52 -24.15 -5.13
N LEU A 220 4.48 -24.06 -4.20
CA LEU A 220 4.79 -25.13 -3.26
C LEU A 220 3.56 -25.45 -2.38
N LEU A 221 2.93 -24.44 -1.77
CA LEU A 221 1.78 -24.62 -0.89
C LEU A 221 0.55 -25.15 -1.64
N THR A 222 0.34 -24.69 -2.88
CA THR A 222 -0.72 -25.22 -3.74
C THR A 222 -0.51 -26.69 -4.06
N HIS A 223 0.71 -27.11 -4.39
CA HIS A 223 1.07 -28.53 -4.65
C HIS A 223 1.06 -29.38 -3.38
N ALA A 224 1.32 -28.79 -2.22
CA ALA A 224 1.20 -29.47 -0.93
C ALA A 224 -0.24 -29.76 -0.48
N GLY A 225 -1.24 -29.48 -1.33
CA GLY A 225 -2.65 -29.79 -1.07
C GLY A 225 -3.45 -28.66 -0.44
N MET A 226 -2.88 -27.48 -0.22
CA MET A 226 -3.61 -26.33 0.33
C MET A 226 -4.50 -25.61 -0.71
N GLY A 227 -4.34 -25.94 -1.99
CA GLY A 227 -5.15 -25.38 -3.08
C GLY A 227 -5.12 -23.85 -3.10
N LEU A 228 -6.31 -23.23 -3.20
CA LEU A 228 -6.47 -21.76 -3.24
C LEU A 228 -5.89 -21.06 -1.99
N ASN A 229 -6.08 -21.66 -0.81
CA ASN A 229 -5.59 -21.09 0.44
C ASN A 229 -4.05 -21.00 0.45
N GLY A 230 -3.35 -21.93 -0.21
CA GLY A 230 -1.91 -21.89 -0.34
C GLY A 230 -1.36 -20.66 -1.06
N ILE A 231 -2.14 -20.09 -1.99
CA ILE A 231 -1.75 -18.85 -2.69
C ILE A 231 -1.84 -17.63 -1.75
N TRP A 232 -2.82 -17.62 -0.85
CA TRP A 232 -3.03 -16.52 0.10
C TRP A 232 -2.10 -16.58 1.30
N TRP A 233 -1.66 -17.78 1.70
CA TRP A 233 -0.64 -17.95 2.73
C TRP A 233 0.78 -17.60 2.27
N ALA A 234 1.01 -17.52 0.98
CA ALA A 234 2.30 -17.13 0.38
C ALA A 234 2.46 -15.60 0.30
#